data_b010a81bfd97cffa0537ee8e271c4dc9
#
_entry.id   b010a81bfd97cffa0537ee8e271c4dc9
#
_cell.length_a   1.000
_cell.length_b   1.000
_cell.length_c   1.000
_cell.angle_alpha   90.00
_cell.angle_beta   90.00
_cell.angle_gamma   90.00
#
_symmetry.space_group_name_H-M   'P 1'
#
loop_
_entity.id
_entity.type
_entity.pdbx_description
1 polymer ?
#
loop_
_entity_poly.entity_id
_entity_poly.type
_entity_poly.pdbx_seq_one_letter_code
_entity_poly.pdbx_strand_id
1 'polypeptide(L)'
;MNKRVKIVSTLGPAVEIRGGKKFGESGYWGESLDVEASAKNIAALIEEGANVFRFNFSHGDHPEQGARMATVHRAEEIAGHKVGFLLDTKGPEMRTELFADGADAISVVTGDKFRVATKQGLKSTPELIALNVAGGLDIFDDVEIGQTILIDDGKLGLSLTGKDAATREFEVEAQNDGVIGKQKGVNIPNTKIPFPALAERDDADIRFGLSQPGGINFIAISFVRTANDVKEVRRICVDTGFADVLVLA
;
A
#
# COMPACT_ATOMS: atom_id res chain seq x y z
N MET A 1 1.86 -34.37 -3.95
CA MET A 1 0.38 -34.23 -3.90
C MET A 1 0.00 -32.86 -4.47
N ASN A 2 -0.81 -32.78 -5.52
CA ASN A 2 -1.24 -31.49 -6.06
C ASN A 2 -2.26 -30.85 -5.09
N LYS A 3 -1.81 -29.89 -4.28
CA LYS A 3 -2.72 -29.12 -3.40
C LYS A 3 -3.70 -28.32 -4.27
N ARG A 4 -4.99 -28.48 -4.03
CA ARG A 4 -6.05 -27.68 -4.70
C ARG A 4 -6.07 -26.23 -4.22
N VAL A 5 -5.70 -25.99 -2.97
CA VAL A 5 -5.59 -24.66 -2.36
C VAL A 5 -4.10 -24.29 -2.27
N LYS A 6 -3.76 -23.09 -2.71
CA LYS A 6 -2.41 -22.53 -2.61
C LYS A 6 -2.32 -21.64 -1.39
N ILE A 7 -1.20 -21.74 -0.67
CA ILE A 7 -0.90 -20.87 0.47
C ILE A 7 -0.06 -19.70 -0.04
N VAL A 8 -0.59 -18.50 0.13
CA VAL A 8 0.12 -17.24 -0.15
C VAL A 8 0.62 -16.68 1.17
N SER A 9 1.93 -16.53 1.31
CA SER A 9 2.59 -15.98 2.48
C SER A 9 3.09 -14.56 2.16
N THR A 10 2.66 -13.56 2.92
CA THR A 10 3.20 -12.21 2.78
C THR A 10 4.54 -12.12 3.50
N LEU A 11 5.56 -11.65 2.79
CA LEU A 11 6.86 -11.36 3.41
C LEU A 11 6.78 -10.12 4.28
N GLY A 12 7.48 -10.18 5.39
CA GLY A 12 7.57 -9.08 6.32
C GLY A 12 8.42 -9.41 7.54
N PRO A 13 8.45 -8.52 8.53
CA PRO A 13 9.38 -8.57 9.66
C PRO A 13 9.38 -9.88 10.46
N ALA A 14 8.27 -10.63 10.44
CA ALA A 14 8.15 -11.89 11.20
C ALA A 14 9.15 -12.97 10.75
N VAL A 15 9.57 -12.94 9.49
CA VAL A 15 10.54 -13.90 8.93
C VAL A 15 11.88 -13.27 8.61
N GLU A 16 11.99 -11.93 8.65
CA GLU A 16 13.18 -11.18 8.35
C GLU A 16 14.12 -11.10 9.57
N ILE A 17 15.40 -11.34 9.35
CA ILE A 17 16.47 -11.05 10.28
C ILE A 17 17.25 -9.86 9.75
N ARG A 18 17.54 -8.86 10.57
CA ARG A 18 18.28 -7.66 10.19
C ARG A 18 19.45 -7.44 11.14
N GLY A 19 20.71 -7.46 10.64
CA GLY A 19 21.89 -7.36 11.47
C GLY A 19 21.94 -8.36 12.62
N GLY A 20 21.45 -9.60 12.41
CA GLY A 20 21.32 -10.64 13.41
C GLY A 20 20.15 -10.48 14.39
N LYS A 21 19.33 -9.44 14.25
CA LYS A 21 18.18 -9.11 15.12
C LYS A 21 16.88 -9.64 14.55
N LYS A 22 15.95 -10.02 15.44
CA LYS A 22 14.57 -10.36 15.12
C LYS A 22 13.65 -9.16 15.28
N PHE A 23 12.51 -9.17 14.60
CA PHE A 23 11.48 -8.15 14.76
C PHE A 23 11.07 -7.97 16.23
N GLY A 24 10.99 -6.71 16.65
CA GLY A 24 10.71 -6.33 18.05
C GLY A 24 11.97 -6.06 18.88
N GLU A 25 13.17 -6.45 18.43
CA GLU A 25 14.41 -6.11 19.12
C GLU A 25 14.86 -4.68 18.81
N SER A 26 15.49 -4.02 19.78
CA SER A 26 15.95 -2.64 19.65
C SER A 26 16.92 -2.47 18.47
N GLY A 27 16.67 -1.47 17.64
CA GLY A 27 17.49 -1.14 16.47
C GLY A 27 17.26 -2.04 15.24
N TYR A 28 16.28 -2.93 15.25
CA TYR A 28 15.95 -3.81 14.11
C TYR A 28 15.81 -3.05 12.79
N TRP A 29 15.06 -1.94 12.78
CA TRP A 29 14.80 -1.16 11.56
C TRP A 29 15.99 -0.37 11.03
N GLY A 30 17.04 -0.21 11.84
CA GLY A 30 18.28 0.45 11.42
C GLY A 30 19.28 -0.48 10.72
N GLU A 31 19.00 -1.78 10.65
CA GLU A 31 19.90 -2.78 10.11
C GLU A 31 19.45 -3.26 8.71
N SER A 32 20.44 -3.69 7.92
CA SER A 32 20.19 -4.32 6.63
C SER A 32 19.63 -5.74 6.80
N LEU A 33 18.87 -6.19 5.78
CA LEU A 33 18.34 -7.56 5.74
C LEU A 33 19.48 -8.59 5.66
N ASP A 34 19.48 -9.54 6.58
CA ASP A 34 20.36 -10.72 6.55
C ASP A 34 19.69 -11.80 5.67
N VAL A 35 20.17 -11.91 4.45
CA VAL A 35 19.60 -12.82 3.45
C VAL A 35 19.70 -14.28 3.89
N GLU A 36 20.85 -14.73 4.40
CA GLU A 36 21.07 -16.14 4.78
C GLU A 36 20.23 -16.55 6.01
N ALA A 37 20.18 -15.68 7.02
CA ALA A 37 19.40 -15.96 8.21
C ALA A 37 17.89 -15.93 7.94
N SER A 38 17.43 -14.95 7.15
CA SER A 38 16.02 -14.82 6.76
C SER A 38 15.59 -15.95 5.82
N ALA A 39 16.46 -16.38 4.89
CA ALA A 39 16.16 -17.48 3.97
C ALA A 39 15.87 -18.80 4.68
N LYS A 40 16.51 -19.08 5.81
CA LYS A 40 16.23 -20.27 6.61
C LYS A 40 14.80 -20.25 7.17
N ASN A 41 14.34 -19.09 7.65
CA ASN A 41 12.97 -18.94 8.15
C ASN A 41 11.94 -19.12 7.02
N ILE A 42 12.24 -18.57 5.82
CA ILE A 42 11.38 -18.70 4.66
C ILE A 42 11.38 -20.14 4.12
N ALA A 43 12.53 -20.83 4.12
CA ALA A 43 12.63 -22.23 3.71
C ALA A 43 11.73 -23.12 4.55
N ALA A 44 11.68 -22.92 5.87
CA ALA A 44 10.77 -23.65 6.75
C ALA A 44 9.29 -23.45 6.36
N LEU A 45 8.89 -22.23 5.94
CA LEU A 45 7.53 -21.99 5.42
C LEU A 45 7.28 -22.72 4.10
N ILE A 46 8.28 -22.82 3.22
CA ILE A 46 8.19 -23.58 1.97
C ILE A 46 7.99 -25.08 2.26
N GLU A 47 8.75 -25.63 3.18
CA GLU A 47 8.65 -27.03 3.62
C GLU A 47 7.27 -27.35 4.21
N GLU A 48 6.69 -26.42 4.99
CA GLU A 48 5.33 -26.54 5.53
C GLU A 48 4.24 -26.26 4.48
N GLY A 49 4.63 -25.87 3.26
CA GLY A 49 3.76 -25.83 2.10
C GLY A 49 3.30 -24.47 1.64
N ALA A 50 4.00 -23.40 1.97
CA ALA A 50 3.83 -22.12 1.30
C ALA A 50 4.15 -22.28 -0.19
N ASN A 51 3.27 -21.76 -1.05
CA ASN A 51 3.36 -21.93 -2.51
C ASN A 51 3.68 -20.64 -3.23
N VAL A 52 3.31 -19.50 -2.66
CA VAL A 52 3.50 -18.17 -3.24
C VAL A 52 3.95 -17.22 -2.15
N PHE A 53 4.94 -16.39 -2.44
CA PHE A 53 5.34 -15.29 -1.56
C PHE A 53 4.89 -13.97 -2.14
N ARG A 54 4.15 -13.18 -1.33
CA ARG A 54 3.63 -11.87 -1.68
C ARG A 54 4.60 -10.79 -1.21
N PHE A 55 5.04 -9.97 -2.16
CA PHE A 55 5.86 -8.77 -1.95
C PHE A 55 4.93 -7.56 -1.99
N ASN A 56 4.70 -6.94 -0.84
CA ASN A 56 3.86 -5.74 -0.74
C ASN A 56 4.68 -4.50 -1.06
N PHE A 57 4.50 -3.94 -2.24
CA PHE A 57 5.21 -2.75 -2.70
C PHE A 57 4.68 -1.43 -2.11
N SER A 58 3.64 -1.48 -1.26
CA SER A 58 3.26 -0.32 -0.45
C SER A 58 4.36 0.06 0.57
N HIS A 59 5.26 -0.87 0.90
CA HIS A 59 6.30 -0.71 1.91
C HIS A 59 7.69 -0.96 1.32
N GLY A 60 8.67 -0.19 1.81
CA GLY A 60 10.05 -0.28 1.37
C GLY A 60 10.30 0.38 0.00
N ASP A 61 11.52 0.27 -0.45
CA ASP A 61 12.00 0.74 -1.74
C ASP A 61 12.42 -0.42 -2.65
N HIS A 62 12.84 -0.13 -3.89
CA HIS A 62 13.29 -1.15 -4.84
C HIS A 62 14.48 -1.98 -4.33
N PRO A 63 15.56 -1.40 -3.75
CA PRO A 63 16.63 -2.16 -3.13
C PRO A 63 16.14 -3.14 -2.06
N GLU A 64 15.23 -2.73 -1.19
CA GLU A 64 14.68 -3.59 -0.14
C GLU A 64 13.82 -4.72 -0.72
N GLN A 65 12.96 -4.43 -1.69
CA GLN A 65 12.15 -5.45 -2.37
C GLN A 65 13.03 -6.43 -3.14
N GLY A 66 14.08 -5.96 -3.81
CA GLY A 66 15.06 -6.81 -4.49
C GLY A 66 15.78 -7.75 -3.51
N ALA A 67 16.19 -7.24 -2.34
CA ALA A 67 16.79 -8.07 -1.30
C ALA A 67 15.83 -9.13 -0.77
N ARG A 68 14.54 -8.81 -0.59
CA ARG A 68 13.50 -9.78 -0.23
C ARG A 68 13.33 -10.86 -1.30
N MET A 69 13.31 -10.49 -2.58
CA MET A 69 13.21 -11.46 -3.69
C MET A 69 14.43 -12.39 -3.72
N ALA A 70 15.64 -11.84 -3.57
CA ALA A 70 16.86 -12.64 -3.46
C ALA A 70 16.83 -13.61 -2.26
N THR A 71 16.25 -13.17 -1.14
CA THR A 71 16.09 -14.00 0.06
C THR A 71 15.16 -15.19 -0.20
N VAL A 72 14.06 -15.00 -0.95
CA VAL A 72 13.16 -16.11 -1.32
C VAL A 72 13.86 -17.07 -2.29
N HIS A 73 14.62 -16.56 -3.25
CA HIS A 73 15.41 -17.45 -4.14
C HIS A 73 16.43 -18.28 -3.33
N ARG A 74 17.07 -17.69 -2.35
CA ARG A 74 17.96 -18.44 -1.45
C ARG A 74 17.20 -19.48 -0.65
N ALA A 75 16.00 -19.16 -0.18
CA ALA A 75 15.14 -20.11 0.53
C ALA A 75 14.68 -21.28 -0.35
N GLU A 76 14.40 -21.06 -1.65
CA GLU A 76 14.11 -22.09 -2.62
C GLU A 76 15.26 -23.10 -2.77
N GLU A 77 16.51 -22.60 -2.78
CA GLU A 77 17.69 -23.44 -2.83
C GLU A 77 17.82 -24.32 -1.57
N ILE A 78 17.56 -23.75 -0.38
CA ILE A 78 17.61 -24.49 0.89
C ILE A 78 16.51 -25.55 0.94
N ALA A 79 15.27 -25.21 0.59
CA ALA A 79 14.12 -26.10 0.65
C ALA A 79 14.06 -27.11 -0.52
N GLY A 80 14.81 -26.89 -1.60
CA GLY A 80 14.77 -27.73 -2.81
C GLY A 80 13.47 -27.61 -3.62
N HIS A 81 12.66 -26.59 -3.37
CA HIS A 81 11.36 -26.36 -4.03
C HIS A 81 11.25 -24.95 -4.57
N LYS A 82 10.64 -24.81 -5.77
CA LYS A 82 10.29 -23.52 -6.35
C LYS A 82 8.94 -23.04 -5.85
N VAL A 83 8.83 -21.71 -5.68
CA VAL A 83 7.60 -21.03 -5.25
C VAL A 83 7.24 -19.92 -6.22
N GLY A 84 5.99 -19.44 -6.16
CA GLY A 84 5.54 -18.31 -6.96
C GLY A 84 5.87 -16.98 -6.28
N PHE A 85 6.18 -15.97 -7.10
CA PHE A 85 6.42 -14.59 -6.66
C PHE A 85 5.22 -13.74 -7.05
N LEU A 86 4.59 -13.10 -6.09
CA LEU A 86 3.44 -12.22 -6.28
C LEU A 86 3.82 -10.79 -5.87
N LEU A 87 3.85 -9.89 -6.85
CA LEU A 87 3.96 -8.46 -6.62
C LEU A 87 2.57 -7.90 -6.36
N ASP A 88 2.40 -7.22 -5.24
CA ASP A 88 1.17 -6.51 -4.90
C ASP A 88 1.44 -5.01 -4.95
N THR A 89 0.77 -4.32 -5.89
CA THR A 89 0.96 -2.90 -6.11
C THR A 89 0.39 -2.06 -4.97
N LYS A 90 0.92 -0.88 -4.76
CA LYS A 90 0.39 0.06 -3.79
C LYS A 90 -1.00 0.57 -4.20
N GLY A 91 -1.17 0.85 -5.48
CA GLY A 91 -2.35 1.46 -6.06
C GLY A 91 -2.52 2.94 -5.72
N PRO A 92 -3.47 3.61 -6.39
CA PRO A 92 -3.81 4.99 -6.11
C PRO A 92 -4.62 5.09 -4.81
N GLU A 93 -4.04 5.71 -3.80
CA GLU A 93 -4.67 5.87 -2.49
C GLU A 93 -4.72 7.34 -2.05
N MET A 94 -5.58 7.60 -1.08
CA MET A 94 -5.58 8.85 -0.33
C MET A 94 -5.06 8.59 1.07
N ARG A 95 -4.28 9.54 1.60
CA ARG A 95 -3.77 9.51 2.98
C ARG A 95 -3.83 10.86 3.64
N THR A 96 -3.98 10.88 4.95
CA THR A 96 -3.76 12.10 5.74
C THR A 96 -2.29 12.53 5.62
N GLU A 97 -2.07 13.83 5.56
CA GLU A 97 -0.72 14.42 5.51
C GLU A 97 -0.07 14.55 6.91
N LEU A 98 1.20 14.92 6.90
CA LEU A 98 1.94 15.24 8.12
C LEU A 98 1.36 16.49 8.78
N PHE A 99 1.45 16.59 10.10
CA PHE A 99 1.08 17.78 10.85
C PHE A 99 2.17 18.86 10.77
N ALA A 100 1.76 20.11 10.70
CA ALA A 100 2.66 21.26 10.57
C ALA A 100 3.57 21.47 11.79
N ASP A 101 3.05 21.16 12.98
CA ASP A 101 3.75 21.23 14.26
C ASP A 101 4.60 19.99 14.58
N GLY A 102 4.59 18.99 13.68
CA GLY A 102 5.31 17.72 13.87
C GLY A 102 4.57 16.72 14.76
N ALA A 103 3.32 16.97 15.13
CA ALA A 103 2.50 15.99 15.86
C ALA A 103 2.33 14.69 15.06
N ASP A 104 2.17 13.58 15.78
CA ASP A 104 1.87 12.28 15.16
C ASP A 104 0.37 12.11 14.89
N ALA A 105 -0.46 12.76 15.69
CA ALA A 105 -1.91 12.63 15.60
C ALA A 105 -2.61 13.71 16.42
N ILE A 106 -3.91 13.91 16.15
CA ILE A 106 -4.85 14.68 16.98
C ILE A 106 -6.01 13.80 17.41
N SER A 107 -6.53 14.04 18.63
CA SER A 107 -7.76 13.42 19.11
C SER A 107 -8.96 14.24 18.67
N VAL A 108 -10.03 13.56 18.29
CA VAL A 108 -11.32 14.15 17.94
C VAL A 108 -12.44 13.43 18.69
N VAL A 109 -13.48 14.16 19.04
CA VAL A 109 -14.69 13.61 19.66
C VAL A 109 -15.88 13.80 18.73
N THR A 110 -16.91 13.00 18.94
CA THR A 110 -18.17 13.08 18.18
C THR A 110 -18.73 14.50 18.17
N GLY A 111 -19.01 15.01 16.98
CA GLY A 111 -19.53 16.37 16.78
C GLY A 111 -18.46 17.44 16.58
N ASP A 112 -17.16 17.13 16.72
CA ASP A 112 -16.09 18.08 16.39
C ASP A 112 -16.18 18.49 14.93
N LYS A 113 -16.00 19.79 14.67
CA LYS A 113 -16.05 20.39 13.34
C LYS A 113 -14.69 20.95 12.96
N PHE A 114 -14.24 20.59 11.78
CA PHE A 114 -12.99 21.09 11.20
C PHE A 114 -13.06 21.03 9.67
N ARG A 115 -11.98 21.40 9.01
CA ARG A 115 -11.91 21.42 7.54
C ARG A 115 -11.01 20.31 7.03
N VAL A 116 -11.27 19.89 5.80
CA VAL A 116 -10.44 18.93 5.05
C VAL A 116 -10.10 19.54 3.69
N ALA A 117 -8.85 19.41 3.25
CA ALA A 117 -8.40 19.89 1.96
C ALA A 117 -7.51 18.86 1.25
N THR A 118 -7.56 18.86 -0.08
CA THR A 118 -6.78 17.94 -0.94
C THR A 118 -5.67 18.65 -1.71
N LYS A 119 -5.30 19.86 -1.26
CA LYS A 119 -4.27 20.68 -1.91
C LYS A 119 -2.88 20.09 -1.65
N GLN A 120 -2.16 19.78 -2.75
CA GLN A 120 -0.81 19.23 -2.69
C GLN A 120 0.16 20.12 -1.89
N GLY A 121 0.99 19.47 -1.03
CA GLY A 121 2.00 20.16 -0.21
C GLY A 121 1.46 20.86 1.03
N LEU A 122 0.14 20.82 1.25
CA LEU A 122 -0.46 21.32 2.48
C LEU A 122 -0.16 20.35 3.62
N LYS A 123 0.08 20.88 4.82
CA LYS A 123 0.21 20.09 6.05
C LYS A 123 -1.04 20.24 6.91
N SER A 124 -1.33 19.21 7.69
CA SER A 124 -2.45 19.22 8.62
C SER A 124 -2.21 20.14 9.81
N THR A 125 -3.30 20.72 10.32
CA THR A 125 -3.40 21.40 11.62
C THR A 125 -4.63 20.85 12.37
N PRO A 126 -4.85 21.18 13.65
CA PRO A 126 -6.07 20.75 14.33
C PRO A 126 -7.37 21.25 13.65
N GLU A 127 -7.35 22.40 12.97
CA GLU A 127 -8.50 23.01 12.31
C GLU A 127 -8.66 22.58 10.84
N LEU A 128 -7.61 22.05 10.22
CA LEU A 128 -7.57 21.68 8.81
C LEU A 128 -6.76 20.41 8.58
N ILE A 129 -7.43 19.35 8.22
CA ILE A 129 -6.77 18.08 7.85
C ILE A 129 -6.46 18.08 6.36
N ALA A 130 -5.19 18.03 6.03
CA ALA A 130 -4.72 17.90 4.66
C ALA A 130 -4.73 16.41 4.23
N LEU A 131 -5.21 16.15 3.02
CA LEU A 131 -5.18 14.83 2.39
C LEU A 131 -4.22 14.84 1.20
N ASN A 132 -3.35 13.87 1.17
CA ASN A 132 -2.58 13.53 -0.02
C ASN A 132 -3.42 12.59 -0.89
N VAL A 133 -3.72 13.01 -2.10
CA VAL A 133 -4.47 12.23 -3.08
C VAL A 133 -3.51 11.78 -4.17
N ALA A 134 -3.52 10.49 -4.51
CA ALA A 134 -2.65 9.94 -5.54
C ALA A 134 -2.77 10.73 -6.86
N GLY A 135 -1.62 11.00 -7.49
CA GLY A 135 -1.52 11.82 -8.68
C GLY A 135 -1.71 13.33 -8.43
N GLY A 136 -1.77 13.78 -7.17
CA GLY A 136 -1.99 15.18 -6.81
C GLY A 136 -3.38 15.70 -7.22
N LEU A 137 -4.35 14.81 -7.36
CA LEU A 137 -5.70 15.16 -7.79
C LEU A 137 -6.40 16.02 -6.74
N ASP A 138 -7.08 17.05 -7.24
CA ASP A 138 -8.05 17.81 -6.46
C ASP A 138 -9.43 17.18 -6.65
N ILE A 139 -9.96 16.56 -5.61
CA ILE A 139 -11.25 15.84 -5.64
C ILE A 139 -12.43 16.70 -5.18
N PHE A 140 -12.24 18.00 -5.03
CA PHE A 140 -13.26 18.90 -4.48
C PHE A 140 -14.59 18.80 -5.23
N ASP A 141 -14.54 18.70 -6.56
CA ASP A 141 -15.74 18.65 -7.40
C ASP A 141 -16.37 17.23 -7.46
N ASP A 142 -15.59 16.18 -7.13
CA ASP A 142 -16.02 14.77 -7.19
C ASP A 142 -16.77 14.33 -5.93
N VAL A 143 -16.63 15.05 -4.82
CA VAL A 143 -17.20 14.69 -3.51
C VAL A 143 -18.41 15.55 -3.21
N GLU A 144 -19.52 14.93 -2.77
CA GLU A 144 -20.80 15.60 -2.53
C GLU A 144 -21.10 15.76 -1.02
N ILE A 145 -21.81 16.82 -0.66
CA ILE A 145 -22.30 17.03 0.72
C ILE A 145 -23.19 15.84 1.12
N GLY A 146 -23.02 15.37 2.34
CA GLY A 146 -23.71 14.20 2.90
C GLY A 146 -22.92 12.88 2.74
N GLN A 147 -21.84 12.87 1.97
CA GLN A 147 -20.94 11.73 1.94
C GLN A 147 -20.10 11.63 3.20
N THR A 148 -19.54 10.45 3.44
CA THR A 148 -18.67 10.18 4.60
C THR A 148 -17.22 10.00 4.14
N ILE A 149 -16.30 10.67 4.81
CA ILE A 149 -14.86 10.44 4.68
C ILE A 149 -14.46 9.48 5.81
N LEU A 150 -13.90 8.33 5.46
CA LEU A 150 -13.43 7.31 6.39
C LEU A 150 -11.91 7.40 6.53
N ILE A 151 -11.40 7.38 7.76
CA ILE A 151 -9.96 7.45 8.07
C ILE A 151 -9.56 6.20 8.86
N ASP A 152 -8.31 5.70 8.60
CA ASP A 152 -7.67 4.55 9.26
C ASP A 152 -8.59 3.30 9.23
N ASP A 153 -8.88 2.83 8.03
CA ASP A 153 -9.74 1.66 7.75
C ASP A 153 -11.16 1.79 8.35
N GLY A 154 -11.67 3.02 8.41
CA GLY A 154 -13.01 3.31 8.89
C GLY A 154 -13.13 3.40 10.41
N LYS A 155 -12.03 3.45 11.16
CA LYS A 155 -12.05 3.68 12.62
C LYS A 155 -12.64 5.04 12.98
N LEU A 156 -12.47 6.04 12.11
CA LEU A 156 -13.06 7.36 12.23
C LEU A 156 -13.86 7.70 10.99
N GLY A 157 -15.10 8.11 11.17
CA GLY A 157 -16.00 8.64 10.14
C GLY A 157 -16.17 10.14 10.28
N LEU A 158 -16.14 10.86 9.17
CA LEU A 158 -16.38 12.30 9.08
C LEU A 158 -17.53 12.54 8.11
N SER A 159 -18.61 13.17 8.57
CA SER A 159 -19.70 13.63 7.69
C SER A 159 -19.28 14.88 6.95
N LEU A 160 -19.40 14.91 5.64
CA LEU A 160 -19.24 16.12 4.84
C LEU A 160 -20.49 17.00 4.98
N THR A 161 -20.36 18.13 5.69
CA THR A 161 -21.46 19.04 6.02
C THR A 161 -21.52 20.27 5.13
N GLY A 162 -20.39 20.64 4.49
CA GLY A 162 -20.31 21.81 3.62
C GLY A 162 -19.08 21.79 2.72
N LYS A 163 -19.07 22.72 1.77
CA LYS A 163 -17.96 22.94 0.81
C LYS A 163 -17.74 24.45 0.64
N ASP A 164 -16.51 24.90 0.82
CA ASP A 164 -16.10 26.28 0.51
C ASP A 164 -15.41 26.30 -0.86
N ALA A 165 -16.09 26.84 -1.86
CA ALA A 165 -15.58 26.93 -3.22
C ALA A 165 -14.42 27.93 -3.37
N ALA A 166 -14.30 28.93 -2.48
CA ALA A 166 -13.22 29.92 -2.57
C ALA A 166 -11.88 29.34 -2.10
N THR A 167 -11.89 28.52 -1.06
CA THR A 167 -10.69 27.86 -0.53
C THR A 167 -10.50 26.45 -1.05
N ARG A 168 -11.54 25.84 -1.65
CA ARG A 168 -11.67 24.43 -2.07
C ARG A 168 -11.47 23.48 -0.90
N GLU A 169 -12.10 23.80 0.22
CA GLU A 169 -12.06 23.02 1.45
C GLU A 169 -13.43 22.41 1.75
N PHE A 170 -13.41 21.23 2.35
CA PHE A 170 -14.59 20.56 2.85
C PHE A 170 -14.81 20.95 4.32
N GLU A 171 -16.05 21.19 4.71
CA GLU A 171 -16.47 21.28 6.10
C GLU A 171 -16.94 19.90 6.56
N VAL A 172 -16.41 19.41 7.66
CA VAL A 172 -16.71 18.06 8.14
C VAL A 172 -17.07 18.07 9.62
N GLU A 173 -17.84 17.05 10.03
CA GLU A 173 -18.20 16.79 11.44
C GLU A 173 -17.87 15.33 11.78
N ALA A 174 -17.18 15.10 12.91
CA ALA A 174 -16.81 13.77 13.37
C ALA A 174 -18.04 12.96 13.79
N GLN A 175 -18.20 11.75 13.26
CA GLN A 175 -19.32 10.85 13.55
C GLN A 175 -19.10 10.03 14.82
N ASN A 176 -17.86 9.83 15.22
CA ASN A 176 -17.46 9.08 16.41
C ASN A 176 -16.16 9.61 16.97
N ASP A 177 -15.88 9.25 18.24
CA ASP A 177 -14.61 9.54 18.88
C ASP A 177 -13.49 8.77 18.20
N GLY A 178 -12.29 9.38 18.08
CA GLY A 178 -11.17 8.74 17.45
C GLY A 178 -9.90 9.59 17.40
N VAL A 179 -8.98 9.18 16.55
CA VAL A 179 -7.70 9.83 16.37
C VAL A 179 -7.43 9.98 14.87
N ILE A 180 -7.05 11.18 14.43
CA ILE A 180 -6.55 11.42 13.09
C ILE A 180 -5.02 11.37 13.18
N GLY A 181 -4.44 10.23 12.77
CA GLY A 181 -2.99 10.06 12.68
C GLY A 181 -2.45 10.58 11.35
N LYS A 182 -1.15 10.88 11.30
CA LYS A 182 -0.43 11.17 10.04
C LYS A 182 -0.37 9.94 9.15
N GLN A 183 -0.38 10.13 7.82
CA GLN A 183 -0.20 9.09 6.80
C GLN A 183 -1.20 7.91 6.89
N LYS A 184 -2.38 8.16 7.44
CA LYS A 184 -3.45 7.16 7.54
C LYS A 184 -4.24 7.09 6.25
N GLY A 185 -4.64 5.87 5.87
CA GLY A 185 -5.50 5.63 4.71
C GLY A 185 -6.83 6.38 4.85
N VAL A 186 -7.30 6.95 3.74
CA VAL A 186 -8.56 7.68 3.63
C VAL A 186 -9.39 7.05 2.51
N ASN A 187 -10.67 6.87 2.77
CA ASN A 187 -11.63 6.39 1.77
C ASN A 187 -12.89 7.23 1.81
N ILE A 188 -13.48 7.47 0.64
CA ILE A 188 -14.79 8.14 0.50
C ILE A 188 -15.69 7.17 -0.26
N PRO A 189 -16.48 6.34 0.44
CA PRO A 189 -17.33 5.34 -0.18
C PRO A 189 -18.33 5.99 -1.14
N ASN A 190 -18.64 5.27 -2.22
CA ASN A 190 -19.61 5.70 -3.25
C ASN A 190 -19.19 6.95 -4.06
N THR A 191 -17.94 7.40 -3.94
CA THR A 191 -17.39 8.49 -4.75
C THR A 191 -16.56 7.93 -5.90
N LYS A 192 -16.81 8.41 -7.11
CA LYS A 192 -16.03 8.04 -8.31
C LYS A 192 -14.86 9.01 -8.48
N ILE A 193 -13.81 8.82 -7.70
CA ILE A 193 -12.59 9.62 -7.84
C ILE A 193 -11.88 9.17 -9.11
N PRO A 194 -11.48 10.11 -10.00
CA PRO A 194 -10.86 9.80 -11.29
C PRO A 194 -9.35 9.49 -11.13
N PHE A 195 -9.00 8.56 -10.24
CA PHE A 195 -7.63 8.09 -10.12
C PHE A 195 -7.10 7.54 -11.44
N PRO A 196 -5.82 7.69 -11.75
CA PRO A 196 -5.20 6.96 -12.85
C PRO A 196 -5.34 5.46 -12.65
N ALA A 197 -5.34 4.68 -13.74
CA ALA A 197 -5.40 3.22 -13.69
C ALA A 197 -4.24 2.63 -12.87
N LEU A 198 -3.06 3.21 -13.07
CA LEU A 198 -1.84 2.95 -12.30
C LEU A 198 -1.24 4.29 -11.86
N ALA A 199 -0.76 4.36 -10.64
CA ALA A 199 0.12 5.45 -10.23
C ALA A 199 1.49 5.29 -10.92
N GLU A 200 2.22 6.39 -11.10
CA GLU A 200 3.57 6.37 -11.69
C GLU A 200 4.50 5.40 -10.94
N ARG A 201 4.37 5.35 -9.62
CA ARG A 201 5.09 4.41 -8.77
C ARG A 201 4.74 2.95 -9.09
N ASP A 202 3.47 2.62 -9.32
CA ASP A 202 3.06 1.24 -9.62
C ASP A 202 3.65 0.74 -10.93
N ASP A 203 3.72 1.59 -11.99
CA ASP A 203 4.40 1.24 -13.25
C ASP A 203 5.89 0.95 -13.00
N ALA A 204 6.57 1.80 -12.23
CA ALA A 204 7.97 1.60 -11.89
C ALA A 204 8.18 0.32 -11.05
N ASP A 205 7.31 0.06 -10.07
CA ASP A 205 7.36 -1.12 -9.20
C ASP A 205 7.16 -2.41 -10.01
N ILE A 206 6.19 -2.44 -10.94
CA ILE A 206 5.94 -3.59 -11.81
C ILE A 206 7.15 -3.85 -12.70
N ARG A 207 7.69 -2.84 -13.39
CA ARG A 207 8.87 -2.98 -14.24
C ARG A 207 10.09 -3.45 -13.45
N PHE A 208 10.28 -2.91 -12.25
CA PHE A 208 11.35 -3.35 -11.36
C PHE A 208 11.19 -4.82 -11.00
N GLY A 209 10.02 -5.25 -10.52
CA GLY A 209 9.77 -6.64 -10.14
C GLY A 209 9.98 -7.62 -11.29
N LEU A 210 9.50 -7.28 -12.50
CA LEU A 210 9.68 -8.09 -13.70
C LEU A 210 11.15 -8.21 -14.11
N SER A 211 11.97 -7.17 -13.89
CA SER A 211 13.40 -7.16 -14.24
C SER A 211 14.30 -7.95 -13.28
N GLN A 212 13.79 -8.34 -12.10
CA GLN A 212 14.59 -9.07 -11.13
C GLN A 212 14.90 -10.51 -11.60
N PRO A 213 16.01 -11.12 -11.15
CA PRO A 213 16.30 -12.52 -11.43
C PRO A 213 15.12 -13.42 -11.06
N GLY A 214 14.71 -14.31 -11.99
CA GLY A 214 13.54 -15.17 -11.80
C GLY A 214 12.20 -14.50 -12.07
N GLY A 215 12.15 -13.16 -12.12
CA GLY A 215 10.96 -12.39 -12.45
C GLY A 215 9.82 -12.52 -11.43
N ILE A 216 8.62 -12.12 -11.84
CA ILE A 216 7.37 -12.22 -11.09
C ILE A 216 6.44 -13.19 -11.81
N ASN A 217 5.70 -14.01 -11.06
CA ASN A 217 4.70 -14.95 -11.60
C ASN A 217 3.30 -14.34 -11.59
N PHE A 218 3.02 -13.50 -10.59
CA PHE A 218 1.71 -12.91 -10.34
C PHE A 218 1.85 -11.42 -10.04
N ILE A 219 0.95 -10.61 -10.58
CA ILE A 219 0.78 -9.21 -10.20
C ILE A 219 -0.64 -9.06 -9.65
N ALA A 220 -0.76 -8.68 -8.38
CA ALA A 220 -2.01 -8.26 -7.79
C ALA A 220 -2.12 -6.73 -7.93
N ILE A 221 -3.21 -6.28 -8.56
CA ILE A 221 -3.46 -4.85 -8.78
C ILE A 221 -4.36 -4.36 -7.66
N SER A 222 -3.88 -3.41 -6.88
CA SER A 222 -4.67 -2.75 -5.85
C SER A 222 -5.65 -1.74 -6.46
N PHE A 223 -6.87 -1.67 -5.90
CA PHE A 223 -7.89 -0.70 -6.27
C PHE A 223 -8.37 -0.77 -7.73
N VAL A 224 -8.52 -1.97 -8.29
CA VAL A 224 -9.07 -2.15 -9.64
C VAL A 224 -10.52 -1.68 -9.69
N ARG A 225 -10.85 -0.85 -10.69
CA ARG A 225 -12.18 -0.25 -10.89
C ARG A 225 -12.76 -0.57 -12.26
N THR A 226 -11.90 -0.75 -13.25
CA THR A 226 -12.30 -0.95 -14.64
C THR A 226 -11.47 -2.03 -15.33
N ALA A 227 -12.02 -2.58 -16.41
CA ALA A 227 -11.25 -3.49 -17.28
C ALA A 227 -10.00 -2.83 -17.87
N ASN A 228 -9.99 -1.49 -17.99
CA ASN A 228 -8.83 -0.77 -18.50
C ASN A 228 -7.64 -0.83 -17.55
N ASP A 229 -7.87 -0.82 -16.23
CA ASP A 229 -6.81 -0.92 -15.23
C ASP A 229 -6.03 -2.24 -15.41
N VAL A 230 -6.76 -3.34 -15.66
CA VAL A 230 -6.14 -4.66 -15.96
C VAL A 230 -5.38 -4.64 -17.30
N LYS A 231 -5.94 -3.98 -18.32
CA LYS A 231 -5.29 -3.88 -19.64
C LYS A 231 -3.98 -3.10 -19.58
N GLU A 232 -3.91 -2.04 -18.77
CA GLU A 232 -2.68 -1.26 -18.58
C GLU A 232 -1.56 -2.12 -18.00
N VAL A 233 -1.84 -2.90 -16.94
CA VAL A 233 -0.85 -3.83 -16.36
C VAL A 233 -0.42 -4.89 -17.38
N ARG A 234 -1.38 -5.47 -18.10
CA ARG A 234 -1.05 -6.46 -19.16
C ARG A 234 -0.18 -5.85 -20.26
N ARG A 235 -0.41 -4.59 -20.63
CA ARG A 235 0.42 -3.88 -21.60
C ARG A 235 1.87 -3.77 -21.10
N ILE A 236 2.07 -3.39 -19.82
CA ILE A 236 3.41 -3.34 -19.24
C ILE A 236 4.10 -4.72 -19.31
N CYS A 237 3.37 -5.79 -18.96
CA CYS A 237 3.91 -7.16 -19.05
C CYS A 237 4.34 -7.53 -20.48
N VAL A 238 3.53 -7.21 -21.48
CA VAL A 238 3.85 -7.46 -22.89
C VAL A 238 5.04 -6.62 -23.34
N ASP A 239 5.04 -5.32 -23.07
CA ASP A 239 6.10 -4.39 -23.47
C ASP A 239 7.46 -4.74 -22.85
N THR A 240 7.46 -5.40 -21.70
CA THR A 240 8.66 -5.86 -21.00
C THR A 240 9.06 -7.30 -21.33
N GLY A 241 8.28 -7.99 -22.17
CA GLY A 241 8.58 -9.38 -22.59
C GLY A 241 8.06 -10.47 -21.64
N PHE A 242 7.18 -10.12 -20.69
CA PHE A 242 6.62 -11.02 -19.66
C PHE A 242 5.11 -11.25 -19.84
N ALA A 243 4.67 -11.54 -21.06
CA ALA A 243 3.25 -11.69 -21.41
C ALA A 243 2.51 -12.79 -20.62
N ASP A 244 3.23 -13.80 -20.12
CA ASP A 244 2.66 -14.96 -19.40
C ASP A 244 2.42 -14.70 -17.90
N VAL A 245 2.80 -13.53 -17.37
CA VAL A 245 2.56 -13.18 -15.98
C VAL A 245 1.06 -13.09 -15.72
N LEU A 246 0.62 -13.74 -14.65
CA LEU A 246 -0.78 -13.77 -14.25
C LEU A 246 -1.16 -12.48 -13.49
N VAL A 247 -2.29 -11.89 -13.86
CA VAL A 247 -2.82 -10.67 -13.25
C VAL A 247 -4.03 -11.02 -12.40
N LEU A 248 -4.00 -10.62 -11.13
CA LEU A 248 -5.09 -10.68 -10.16
C LEU A 248 -5.66 -9.26 -10.00
N ALA A 249 -6.99 -9.17 -10.05
CA ALA A 249 -7.74 -7.92 -9.95
C ALA A 249 -8.88 -8.04 -8.93
#